data_31689ba576ebab2359cd65145c64e2bd
#
_entry.id   31689ba576ebab2359cd65145c64e2bd
#
_cell.length_a   1.000
_cell.length_b   1.000
_cell.length_c   1.000
_cell.angle_alpha   90.00
_cell.angle_beta   90.00
_cell.angle_gamma   90.00
#
_symmetry.space_group_name_H-M   'P 1'
#
loop_
_entity.id
_entity.type
_entity.pdbx_description
1 polymer ?
#
loop_
_entity_poly.entity_id
_entity_poly.type
_entity_poly.pdbx_seq_one_letter_code
_entity_poly.pdbx_strand_id
1 'polypeptide(L)'
;MNQKIPNTFALDVYANQVETVETVEQLMQVWKTNTDSQPIMIIGQGSNTLFTENFAGTIIVNRIKGLTITETPTHWHLKVGAGEYWHDLVANTINQNIPGLENLALIPGCVGSAPIQNIGAYGIEFQKVADYVELLEFATGKIIRVNDGQYGYRESIFKQKYANGYAVVYVGITLPKQWSPVLTYGELRNFDPESVTPKMIFDKVCEIRRSKLPDPNVLGNGGSFFKNPVVDKKFADKLLEKYPTMPIYPQTNDQIKLAAGWLIDQCGLKGYQIGGAAVHQQQALVLVNKDNATAQDVVALARYIINAVLQKFSVHLSPEIRFMGATGEIDVDKFL
;
A
#
# COMPACT_ATOMS: atom_id res chain seq x y z
N MET A 1 -22.94 -18.00 10.44
CA MET A 1 -22.24 -17.18 11.48
C MET A 1 -21.29 -16.27 10.74
N ASN A 2 -21.27 -14.99 11.07
CA ASN A 2 -20.31 -14.06 10.46
C ASN A 2 -18.88 -14.45 10.81
N GLN A 3 -17.97 -14.31 9.85
CA GLN A 3 -16.57 -14.68 9.97
C GLN A 3 -15.71 -13.42 10.05
N LYS A 4 -14.67 -13.42 10.91
CA LYS A 4 -13.78 -12.26 11.09
C LYS A 4 -12.95 -12.00 9.84
N ILE A 5 -12.93 -10.74 9.39
CA ILE A 5 -12.14 -10.31 8.23
C ILE A 5 -10.70 -10.09 8.66
N PRO A 6 -9.70 -10.73 8.02
CA PRO A 6 -8.29 -10.42 8.27
C PRO A 6 -7.97 -8.97 7.86
N ASN A 7 -7.44 -8.19 8.79
CA ASN A 7 -7.02 -6.82 8.52
C ASN A 7 -5.88 -6.40 9.46
N THR A 8 -4.95 -5.61 8.96
CA THR A 8 -3.76 -5.20 9.72
C THR A 8 -4.04 -4.09 10.73
N PHE A 9 -5.19 -3.43 10.68
CA PHE A 9 -5.66 -2.53 11.75
C PHE A 9 -6.10 -3.28 13.02
N ALA A 10 -6.23 -4.61 12.95
CA ALA A 10 -6.74 -5.46 14.02
C ALA A 10 -8.14 -5.04 14.51
N LEU A 11 -8.97 -4.49 13.62
CA LEU A 11 -10.35 -4.14 13.96
C LEU A 11 -11.24 -5.39 14.01
N ASP A 12 -12.24 -5.37 14.87
CA ASP A 12 -13.26 -6.39 14.97
C ASP A 12 -14.37 -6.16 13.93
N VAL A 13 -14.10 -6.60 12.70
CA VAL A 13 -15.01 -6.53 11.56
C VAL A 13 -15.23 -7.91 10.97
N TYR A 14 -16.43 -8.15 10.47
CA TYR A 14 -16.90 -9.47 10.05
C TYR A 14 -17.52 -9.41 8.66
N ALA A 15 -17.49 -10.54 7.95
CA ALA A 15 -18.22 -10.76 6.70
C ALA A 15 -19.21 -11.91 6.87
N ASN A 16 -20.19 -12.00 5.97
CA ASN A 16 -21.07 -13.17 5.92
C ASN A 16 -20.26 -14.45 5.71
N GLN A 17 -19.23 -14.37 4.85
CA GLN A 17 -18.32 -15.46 4.53
C GLN A 17 -16.90 -14.95 4.28
N VAL A 18 -15.89 -15.72 4.70
CA VAL A 18 -14.47 -15.47 4.41
C VAL A 18 -13.87 -16.74 3.84
N GLU A 19 -13.45 -16.71 2.58
CA GLU A 19 -12.88 -17.83 1.86
C GLU A 19 -11.40 -17.58 1.55
N THR A 20 -10.56 -18.56 1.87
CA THR A 20 -9.14 -18.53 1.46
C THR A 20 -8.97 -19.35 0.20
N VAL A 21 -8.36 -18.78 -0.84
CA VAL A 21 -8.12 -19.45 -2.11
C VAL A 21 -6.63 -19.51 -2.40
N GLU A 22 -6.15 -20.70 -2.79
CA GLU A 22 -4.73 -20.98 -3.07
C GLU A 22 -4.47 -21.26 -4.55
N THR A 23 -5.54 -21.45 -5.34
CA THR A 23 -5.46 -21.67 -6.79
C THR A 23 -6.45 -20.80 -7.56
N VAL A 24 -6.20 -20.64 -8.87
CA VAL A 24 -7.10 -19.91 -9.76
C VAL A 24 -8.46 -20.62 -9.87
N GLU A 25 -8.43 -21.96 -9.85
CA GLU A 25 -9.63 -22.79 -9.93
C GLU A 25 -10.52 -22.59 -8.69
N GLN A 26 -9.92 -22.58 -7.49
CA GLN A 26 -10.65 -22.28 -6.24
C GLN A 26 -11.26 -20.88 -6.28
N LEU A 27 -10.47 -19.86 -6.73
CA LEU A 27 -10.95 -18.50 -6.87
C LEU A 27 -12.18 -18.43 -7.80
N MET A 28 -12.09 -19.09 -8.94
CA MET A 28 -13.21 -19.15 -9.90
C MET A 28 -14.41 -19.92 -9.36
N GLN A 29 -14.18 -20.97 -8.58
CA GLN A 29 -15.25 -21.73 -7.93
C GLN A 29 -16.00 -20.88 -6.91
N VAL A 30 -15.30 -20.19 -6.02
CA VAL A 30 -15.91 -19.28 -5.02
C VAL A 30 -16.73 -18.20 -5.74
N TRP A 31 -16.16 -17.61 -6.80
CA TRP A 31 -16.89 -16.62 -7.59
C TRP A 31 -18.19 -17.17 -8.18
N LYS A 32 -18.17 -18.37 -8.80
CA LYS A 32 -19.34 -19.00 -9.42
C LYS A 32 -20.42 -19.42 -8.43
N THR A 33 -20.02 -19.86 -7.25
CA THR A 33 -20.96 -20.30 -6.20
C THR A 33 -21.61 -19.14 -5.46
N ASN A 34 -21.04 -17.96 -5.54
CA ASN A 34 -21.61 -16.73 -4.97
C ASN A 34 -22.68 -16.14 -5.91
N THR A 35 -23.70 -16.92 -6.26
CA THR A 35 -24.66 -16.66 -7.35
C THR A 35 -25.72 -15.62 -7.04
N ASP A 36 -25.88 -15.19 -5.79
CA ASP A 36 -27.06 -14.45 -5.36
C ASP A 36 -26.79 -12.98 -5.03
N SER A 37 -26.19 -12.23 -5.95
CA SER A 37 -26.11 -10.76 -5.84
C SER A 37 -25.38 -10.25 -4.57
N GLN A 38 -24.74 -11.12 -3.81
CA GLN A 38 -23.97 -10.68 -2.65
C GLN A 38 -22.62 -10.08 -3.10
N PRO A 39 -22.19 -9.00 -2.46
CA PRO A 39 -20.93 -8.39 -2.81
C PRO A 39 -19.76 -9.34 -2.54
N ILE A 40 -18.80 -9.32 -3.45
CA ILE A 40 -17.51 -10.04 -3.29
C ILE A 40 -16.39 -9.01 -3.23
N MET A 41 -15.47 -9.23 -2.30
CA MET A 41 -14.24 -8.45 -2.24
C MET A 41 -13.04 -9.38 -2.12
N ILE A 42 -11.99 -9.09 -2.90
CA ILE A 42 -10.74 -9.84 -2.86
C ILE A 42 -9.70 -9.03 -2.09
N ILE A 43 -9.09 -9.64 -1.11
CA ILE A 43 -8.03 -9.04 -0.31
C ILE A 43 -6.77 -9.90 -0.28
N GLY A 44 -5.63 -9.27 -0.02
CA GLY A 44 -4.40 -9.94 0.38
C GLY A 44 -4.34 -10.07 1.90
N GLN A 45 -3.54 -9.21 2.56
CA GLN A 45 -3.45 -9.14 4.02
C GLN A 45 -4.42 -8.15 4.66
N GLY A 46 -5.21 -7.40 3.88
CA GLY A 46 -5.99 -6.27 4.40
C GLY A 46 -5.10 -5.14 4.97
N SER A 47 -3.92 -4.92 4.38
CA SER A 47 -2.90 -4.02 4.92
C SER A 47 -3.07 -2.55 4.54
N ASN A 48 -3.90 -2.25 3.55
CA ASN A 48 -4.20 -0.88 3.10
C ASN A 48 -5.71 -0.65 3.05
N THR A 49 -6.44 -1.23 4.00
CA THR A 49 -7.91 -1.27 3.99
C THR A 49 -8.45 -0.97 5.38
N LEU A 50 -9.39 -0.03 5.46
CA LEU A 50 -10.18 0.26 6.65
C LEU A 50 -11.62 -0.19 6.39
N PHE A 51 -12.05 -1.26 7.03
CA PHE A 51 -13.47 -1.65 7.04
C PHE A 51 -14.22 -0.76 8.02
N THR A 52 -15.16 0.03 7.53
CA THR A 52 -15.94 0.97 8.34
C THR A 52 -17.15 0.32 9.01
N GLU A 53 -17.52 -0.87 8.53
CA GLU A 53 -18.62 -1.69 9.01
C GLU A 53 -18.42 -3.15 8.58
N ASN A 54 -19.30 -4.06 9.02
CA ASN A 54 -19.29 -5.45 8.58
C ASN A 54 -19.62 -5.55 7.08
N PHE A 55 -18.96 -6.48 6.39
CA PHE A 55 -19.17 -6.69 4.95
C PHE A 55 -20.34 -7.66 4.72
N ALA A 56 -21.35 -7.23 3.97
CA ALA A 56 -22.57 -7.98 3.74
C ALA A 56 -22.44 -9.02 2.62
N GLY A 57 -21.29 -9.65 2.48
CA GLY A 57 -20.99 -10.58 1.39
C GLY A 57 -19.82 -11.48 1.69
N THR A 58 -19.12 -11.91 0.64
CA THR A 58 -17.97 -12.82 0.71
C THR A 58 -16.66 -12.08 0.56
N ILE A 59 -15.77 -12.22 1.54
CA ILE A 59 -14.36 -11.81 1.43
C ILE A 59 -13.56 -13.01 0.92
N ILE A 60 -12.82 -12.82 -0.18
CA ILE A 60 -11.87 -13.80 -0.70
C ILE A 60 -10.45 -13.37 -0.32
N VAL A 61 -9.80 -14.19 0.49
CA VAL A 61 -8.39 -13.99 0.86
C VAL A 61 -7.52 -14.70 -0.17
N ASN A 62 -6.86 -13.94 -1.02
CA ASN A 62 -6.01 -14.50 -2.08
C ASN A 62 -4.68 -14.98 -1.49
N ARG A 63 -4.42 -16.29 -1.62
CA ARG A 63 -3.19 -16.99 -1.22
C ARG A 63 -2.61 -17.81 -2.36
N ILE A 64 -2.91 -17.43 -3.62
CA ILE A 64 -2.29 -18.04 -4.80
C ILE A 64 -0.77 -17.83 -4.71
N LYS A 65 -0.05 -18.92 -4.52
CA LYS A 65 1.40 -18.96 -4.28
C LYS A 65 2.18 -19.33 -5.55
N GLY A 66 3.47 -19.21 -5.47
CA GLY A 66 4.44 -19.66 -6.47
C GLY A 66 5.36 -18.55 -6.93
N LEU A 67 6.62 -18.89 -7.07
CA LEU A 67 7.69 -18.04 -7.59
C LEU A 67 8.46 -18.83 -8.64
N THR A 68 8.43 -18.38 -9.87
CA THR A 68 9.28 -18.88 -10.95
C THR A 68 10.25 -17.79 -11.37
N ILE A 69 11.53 -18.10 -11.35
CA ILE A 69 12.60 -17.19 -11.78
C ILE A 69 13.23 -17.76 -13.03
N THR A 70 13.27 -17.00 -14.08
CA THR A 70 14.01 -17.28 -15.31
C THR A 70 14.98 -16.15 -15.57
N GLU A 71 16.02 -16.40 -16.36
CA GLU A 71 17.03 -15.40 -16.67
C GLU A 71 17.36 -15.32 -18.15
N THR A 72 17.74 -14.13 -18.53
CA THR A 72 18.41 -13.84 -19.81
C THR A 72 19.83 -13.36 -19.53
N PRO A 73 20.69 -13.12 -20.53
CA PRO A 73 22.00 -12.52 -20.30
C PRO A 73 21.96 -11.17 -19.56
N THR A 74 20.85 -10.44 -19.63
CA THR A 74 20.73 -9.06 -19.14
C THR A 74 19.72 -8.87 -18.02
N HIS A 75 18.75 -9.77 -17.85
CA HIS A 75 17.66 -9.60 -16.87
C HIS A 75 17.29 -10.89 -16.16
N TRP A 76 16.74 -10.72 -14.97
CA TRP A 76 15.94 -11.70 -14.26
C TRP A 76 14.46 -11.44 -14.53
N HIS A 77 13.69 -12.51 -14.79
CA HIS A 77 12.24 -12.45 -14.99
C HIS A 77 11.57 -13.31 -13.94
N LEU A 78 10.72 -12.69 -13.12
CA LEU A 78 10.01 -13.33 -12.04
C LEU A 78 8.52 -13.41 -12.40
N LYS A 79 7.92 -14.61 -12.30
CA LYS A 79 6.47 -14.79 -12.27
C LYS A 79 6.08 -15.16 -10.84
N VAL A 80 5.27 -14.32 -10.19
CA VAL A 80 4.98 -14.42 -8.75
C VAL A 80 3.48 -14.53 -8.52
N GLY A 81 3.06 -15.49 -7.71
CA GLY A 81 1.67 -15.64 -7.29
C GLY A 81 1.19 -14.43 -6.48
N ALA A 82 -0.03 -14.00 -6.75
CA ALA A 82 -0.60 -12.78 -6.16
C ALA A 82 -0.72 -12.85 -4.62
N GLY A 83 -0.82 -14.05 -4.06
CA GLY A 83 -0.90 -14.30 -2.62
C GLY A 83 0.45 -14.42 -1.90
N GLU A 84 1.60 -14.32 -2.61
CA GLU A 84 2.91 -14.23 -1.96
C GLU A 84 3.03 -12.95 -1.15
N TYR A 85 3.69 -13.01 0.01
CA TYR A 85 3.97 -11.80 0.77
C TYR A 85 5.06 -10.98 0.11
N TRP A 86 4.82 -9.68 -0.02
CA TRP A 86 5.74 -8.78 -0.70
C TRP A 86 7.14 -8.77 -0.06
N HIS A 87 7.21 -8.66 1.26
CA HIS A 87 8.50 -8.64 1.96
C HIS A 87 9.28 -9.95 1.79
N ASP A 88 8.57 -11.08 1.82
CA ASP A 88 9.22 -12.39 1.66
C ASP A 88 9.78 -12.55 0.25
N LEU A 89 9.09 -12.03 -0.78
CA LEU A 89 9.64 -11.95 -2.14
C LEU A 89 10.93 -11.12 -2.16
N VAL A 90 10.93 -9.92 -1.58
CA VAL A 90 12.11 -9.05 -1.53
C VAL A 90 13.27 -9.74 -0.80
N ALA A 91 13.03 -10.33 0.36
CA ALA A 91 14.05 -11.05 1.11
C ALA A 91 14.59 -12.25 0.34
N ASN A 92 13.72 -12.99 -0.35
CA ASN A 92 14.09 -14.14 -1.18
C ASN A 92 15.00 -13.72 -2.35
N THR A 93 14.66 -12.65 -3.07
CA THR A 93 15.50 -12.15 -4.18
C THR A 93 16.87 -11.69 -3.70
N ILE A 94 16.95 -10.97 -2.58
CA ILE A 94 18.24 -10.55 -1.99
C ILE A 94 19.11 -11.75 -1.57
N ASN A 95 18.50 -12.77 -0.95
CA ASN A 95 19.22 -13.98 -0.56
C ASN A 95 19.72 -14.80 -1.75
N GLN A 96 19.09 -14.67 -2.91
CA GLN A 96 19.55 -15.27 -4.17
C GLN A 96 20.48 -14.37 -4.99
N ASN A 97 20.93 -13.24 -4.44
CA ASN A 97 21.73 -12.22 -5.13
C ASN A 97 21.03 -11.64 -6.39
N ILE A 98 19.73 -11.51 -6.36
CA ILE A 98 18.91 -10.86 -7.39
C ILE A 98 18.52 -9.48 -6.88
N PRO A 99 19.22 -8.40 -7.26
CA PRO A 99 18.96 -7.04 -6.80
C PRO A 99 17.81 -6.37 -7.55
N GLY A 100 17.33 -5.23 -7.00
CA GLY A 100 16.37 -4.33 -7.64
C GLY A 100 15.08 -4.13 -6.84
N LEU A 101 14.84 -4.92 -5.78
CA LEU A 101 13.68 -4.78 -4.90
C LEU A 101 14.03 -4.29 -3.48
N GLU A 102 15.31 -4.13 -3.14
CA GLU A 102 15.81 -3.84 -1.79
C GLU A 102 15.19 -2.60 -1.14
N ASN A 103 14.96 -1.54 -1.92
CA ASN A 103 14.32 -0.31 -1.43
C ASN A 103 12.84 -0.51 -1.03
N LEU A 104 12.20 -1.55 -1.53
CA LEU A 104 10.78 -1.86 -1.28
C LEU A 104 10.59 -2.88 -0.15
N ALA A 105 11.64 -3.13 0.64
CA ALA A 105 11.59 -4.04 1.78
C ALA A 105 10.59 -3.59 2.85
N LEU A 106 10.00 -4.56 3.57
CA LEU A 106 9.02 -4.37 4.65
C LEU A 106 7.75 -3.58 4.27
N ILE A 107 7.42 -3.43 2.98
CA ILE A 107 6.09 -2.95 2.61
C ILE A 107 5.09 -4.08 2.93
N PRO A 108 4.07 -3.83 3.77
CA PRO A 108 3.04 -4.83 4.07
C PRO A 108 2.18 -5.14 2.86
N GLY A 109 1.63 -6.35 2.82
CA GLY A 109 0.71 -6.77 1.78
C GLY A 109 1.24 -7.91 0.93
N CYS A 110 0.43 -8.31 -0.06
CA CYS A 110 0.76 -9.37 -0.99
C CYS A 110 1.22 -8.80 -2.34
N VAL A 111 1.94 -9.62 -3.09
CA VAL A 111 2.46 -9.27 -4.42
C VAL A 111 1.35 -8.80 -5.37
N GLY A 112 0.17 -9.46 -5.34
CA GLY A 112 -0.97 -9.05 -6.17
C GLY A 112 -1.52 -7.66 -5.86
N SER A 113 -1.25 -7.09 -4.67
CA SER A 113 -1.65 -5.72 -4.34
C SER A 113 -0.63 -4.66 -4.77
N ALA A 114 0.61 -5.07 -5.08
CA ALA A 114 1.68 -4.15 -5.45
C ALA A 114 1.36 -3.31 -6.70
N PRO A 115 0.88 -3.90 -7.82
CA PRO A 115 0.53 -3.13 -9.02
C PRO A 115 -0.72 -2.26 -8.83
N ILE A 116 -1.64 -2.62 -7.93
CA ILE A 116 -2.94 -1.92 -7.80
C ILE A 116 -2.73 -0.45 -7.44
N GLN A 117 -1.86 -0.15 -6.51
CA GLN A 117 -1.56 1.22 -6.08
C GLN A 117 -0.12 1.65 -6.35
N ASN A 118 0.57 0.95 -7.28
CA ASN A 118 1.94 1.27 -7.61
C ASN A 118 2.78 1.49 -6.34
N ILE A 119 2.89 0.45 -5.49
CA ILE A 119 3.59 0.59 -4.20
C ILE A 119 4.96 1.22 -4.39
N GLY A 120 5.38 2.04 -3.43
CA GLY A 120 6.66 2.71 -3.54
C GLY A 120 7.22 3.15 -2.19
N ALA A 121 8.53 3.06 -2.08
CA ALA A 121 9.29 3.52 -0.93
C ALA A 121 10.74 3.82 -1.33
N TYR A 122 11.40 4.70 -0.59
CA TYR A 122 12.85 4.97 -0.70
C TYR A 122 13.33 5.23 -2.13
N GLY A 123 12.54 5.97 -2.92
CA GLY A 123 12.93 6.41 -4.27
C GLY A 123 12.58 5.45 -5.40
N ILE A 124 11.98 4.29 -5.11
CA ILE A 124 11.50 3.31 -6.11
C ILE A 124 9.99 3.15 -6.00
N GLU A 125 9.33 3.00 -7.14
CA GLU A 125 7.94 2.57 -7.26
C GLU A 125 7.87 1.26 -8.04
N PHE A 126 6.81 0.46 -7.84
CA PHE A 126 6.60 -0.84 -8.49
C PHE A 126 6.68 -0.77 -10.02
N GLN A 127 6.20 0.32 -10.64
CA GLN A 127 6.27 0.54 -12.09
C GLN A 127 7.69 0.40 -12.69
N LYS A 128 8.74 0.61 -11.88
CA LYS A 128 10.14 0.50 -12.34
C LYS A 128 10.58 -0.94 -12.61
N VAL A 129 9.88 -1.88 -12.02
CA VAL A 129 10.18 -3.32 -12.10
C VAL A 129 9.03 -4.13 -12.68
N ALA A 130 7.88 -3.48 -12.94
CA ALA A 130 6.70 -4.11 -13.51
C ALA A 130 6.97 -4.59 -14.94
N ASP A 131 6.64 -5.85 -15.22
CA ASP A 131 6.65 -6.42 -16.56
C ASP A 131 5.22 -6.60 -17.06
N TYR A 132 4.41 -7.37 -16.34
CA TYR A 132 3.00 -7.58 -16.63
C TYR A 132 2.20 -7.92 -15.37
N VAL A 133 0.88 -7.89 -15.49
CA VAL A 133 -0.05 -8.42 -14.49
C VAL A 133 -1.01 -9.39 -15.16
N GLU A 134 -1.13 -10.60 -14.64
CA GLU A 134 -2.12 -11.58 -15.07
C GLU A 134 -3.39 -11.45 -14.21
N LEU A 135 -4.51 -11.22 -14.88
CA LEU A 135 -5.83 -11.05 -14.29
C LEU A 135 -6.74 -12.22 -14.68
N LEU A 136 -7.40 -12.82 -13.71
CA LEU A 136 -8.55 -13.68 -13.98
C LEU A 136 -9.76 -12.78 -14.28
N GLU A 137 -10.32 -12.90 -15.46
CA GLU A 137 -11.59 -12.28 -15.86
C GLU A 137 -12.74 -13.20 -15.44
N PHE A 138 -13.56 -12.79 -14.49
CA PHE A 138 -14.60 -13.65 -13.94
C PHE A 138 -15.71 -13.97 -14.95
N ALA A 139 -16.05 -13.04 -15.84
CA ALA A 139 -17.09 -13.23 -16.85
C ALA A 139 -16.79 -14.37 -17.81
N THR A 140 -15.50 -14.57 -18.15
CA THR A 140 -15.08 -15.58 -19.13
C THR A 140 -14.33 -16.76 -18.52
N GLY A 141 -13.83 -16.61 -17.29
CA GLY A 141 -12.92 -17.56 -16.64
C GLY A 141 -11.53 -17.60 -17.25
N LYS A 142 -11.18 -16.63 -18.12
CA LYS A 142 -9.87 -16.57 -18.78
C LYS A 142 -8.89 -15.73 -18.01
N ILE A 143 -7.62 -16.08 -18.12
CA ILE A 143 -6.53 -15.22 -17.64
C ILE A 143 -6.12 -14.32 -18.80
N ILE A 144 -6.16 -13.01 -18.55
CA ILE A 144 -5.66 -11.98 -19.49
C ILE A 144 -4.38 -11.39 -18.94
N ARG A 145 -3.46 -11.00 -19.83
CA ARG A 145 -2.21 -10.32 -19.46
C ARG A 145 -2.28 -8.84 -19.81
N VAL A 146 -1.95 -8.00 -18.83
CA VAL A 146 -1.88 -6.54 -18.95
C VAL A 146 -0.41 -6.14 -18.80
N ASN A 147 0.21 -5.61 -19.87
CA ASN A 147 1.62 -5.22 -19.87
C ASN A 147 1.81 -3.75 -19.47
N ASP A 148 0.79 -2.89 -19.67
CA ASP A 148 0.83 -1.49 -19.27
C ASP A 148 -0.17 -1.24 -18.15
N GLY A 149 0.34 -1.04 -16.93
CA GLY A 149 -0.46 -0.75 -15.75
C GLY A 149 -0.94 0.70 -15.67
N GLN A 150 -0.53 1.58 -16.59
CA GLN A 150 -0.84 3.02 -16.58
C GLN A 150 -0.62 3.64 -15.19
N TYR A 151 0.57 3.39 -14.68
CA TYR A 151 0.92 3.72 -13.30
C TYR A 151 1.07 5.22 -13.07
N GLY A 152 0.48 5.69 -11.98
CA GLY A 152 0.66 7.03 -11.43
C GLY A 152 1.02 6.98 -9.94
N TYR A 153 1.08 8.14 -9.30
CA TYR A 153 1.34 8.21 -7.86
C TYR A 153 0.17 7.60 -7.07
N ARG A 154 0.38 6.40 -6.53
CA ARG A 154 -0.64 5.58 -5.85
C ARG A 154 -1.85 5.25 -6.72
N GLU A 155 -1.65 5.21 -8.03
CA GLU A 155 -2.67 4.96 -9.03
C GLU A 155 -2.23 3.95 -10.08
N SER A 156 -3.22 3.24 -10.68
CA SER A 156 -3.02 2.34 -11.79
C SER A 156 -4.35 2.05 -12.50
N ILE A 157 -4.27 1.46 -13.68
CA ILE A 157 -5.44 0.96 -14.42
C ILE A 157 -6.22 -0.11 -13.65
N PHE A 158 -5.57 -0.79 -12.69
CA PHE A 158 -6.19 -1.84 -11.84
C PHE A 158 -7.16 -1.26 -10.81
N LYS A 159 -7.08 0.02 -10.51
CA LYS A 159 -8.08 0.77 -9.70
C LYS A 159 -9.22 1.34 -10.52
N GLN A 160 -9.13 1.31 -11.82
CA GLN A 160 -10.07 1.92 -12.77
C GLN A 160 -10.75 0.83 -13.62
N LYS A 161 -10.22 0.58 -14.81
CA LYS A 161 -10.79 -0.38 -15.78
C LYS A 161 -10.95 -1.79 -15.22
N TYR A 162 -9.99 -2.23 -14.39
CA TYR A 162 -9.95 -3.59 -13.84
C TYR A 162 -10.33 -3.65 -12.35
N ALA A 163 -10.98 -2.61 -11.82
CA ALA A 163 -11.41 -2.57 -10.43
C ALA A 163 -12.48 -3.61 -10.09
N ASN A 164 -13.35 -3.93 -11.04
CA ASN A 164 -14.46 -4.85 -10.85
C ASN A 164 -14.46 -5.94 -11.93
N GLY A 165 -14.85 -7.15 -11.55
CA GLY A 165 -14.93 -8.29 -12.47
C GLY A 165 -13.60 -8.98 -12.76
N TYR A 166 -12.52 -8.58 -12.10
CA TYR A 166 -11.17 -9.12 -12.29
C TYR A 166 -10.47 -9.38 -10.94
N ALA A 167 -9.57 -10.35 -10.96
CA ALA A 167 -8.66 -10.62 -9.84
C ALA A 167 -7.22 -10.73 -10.33
N VAL A 168 -6.28 -10.08 -9.65
CA VAL A 168 -4.85 -10.32 -9.87
C VAL A 168 -4.52 -11.74 -9.40
N VAL A 169 -3.96 -12.56 -10.29
CA VAL A 169 -3.56 -13.94 -10.00
C VAL A 169 -2.04 -14.14 -10.05
N TYR A 170 -1.34 -13.47 -10.97
CA TYR A 170 0.11 -13.46 -11.04
C TYR A 170 0.65 -12.08 -11.42
N VAL A 171 1.87 -11.80 -10.99
CA VAL A 171 2.59 -10.56 -11.28
C VAL A 171 3.93 -10.90 -11.89
N GLY A 172 4.22 -10.35 -13.06
CA GLY A 172 5.51 -10.40 -13.73
C GLY A 172 6.40 -9.24 -13.29
N ILE A 173 7.62 -9.53 -12.90
CA ILE A 173 8.63 -8.54 -12.50
C ILE A 173 9.89 -8.80 -13.33
N THR A 174 10.50 -7.72 -13.85
CA THR A 174 11.77 -7.79 -14.57
C THR A 174 12.82 -6.94 -13.87
N LEU A 175 13.95 -7.55 -13.54
CA LEU A 175 15.06 -6.92 -12.81
C LEU A 175 16.34 -7.00 -13.66
N PRO A 176 17.05 -5.86 -13.91
CA PRO A 176 18.28 -5.87 -14.66
C PRO A 176 19.42 -6.52 -13.87
N LYS A 177 20.27 -7.31 -14.56
CA LYS A 177 21.49 -7.87 -13.96
C LYS A 177 22.55 -6.79 -13.72
N GLN A 178 22.57 -5.76 -14.58
CA GLN A 178 23.37 -4.56 -14.32
C GLN A 178 22.62 -3.68 -13.32
N TRP A 179 22.94 -3.89 -12.05
CA TRP A 179 22.33 -3.16 -10.95
C TRP A 179 22.97 -1.80 -10.73
N SER A 180 22.16 -0.82 -10.32
CA SER A 180 22.62 0.48 -9.85
C SER A 180 21.85 0.86 -8.59
N PRO A 181 22.53 1.31 -7.51
CA PRO A 181 21.87 1.63 -6.25
C PRO A 181 20.98 2.86 -6.36
N VAL A 182 19.81 2.85 -5.73
CA VAL A 182 18.94 4.01 -5.58
C VAL A 182 19.10 4.55 -4.16
N LEU A 183 19.87 5.64 -4.02
CA LEU A 183 20.27 6.23 -2.74
C LEU A 183 19.67 7.63 -2.51
N THR A 184 18.70 8.05 -3.32
CA THR A 184 18.21 9.44 -3.35
C THR A 184 17.35 9.83 -2.15
N TYR A 185 16.99 8.88 -1.27
CA TYR A 185 16.00 9.12 -0.21
C TYR A 185 16.55 8.90 1.20
N GLY A 186 16.34 9.90 2.06
CA GLY A 186 16.61 9.81 3.50
C GLY A 186 18.05 9.40 3.84
N GLU A 187 18.20 8.52 4.79
CA GLU A 187 19.50 8.03 5.29
C GLU A 187 20.27 7.18 4.27
N LEU A 188 19.63 6.70 3.20
CA LEU A 188 20.31 5.97 2.13
C LEU A 188 21.33 6.85 1.40
N ARG A 189 21.16 8.19 1.43
CA ARG A 189 22.12 9.15 0.85
C ARG A 189 23.50 9.09 1.50
N ASN A 190 23.62 8.50 2.68
CA ASN A 190 24.87 8.37 3.40
C ASN A 190 25.73 7.18 2.91
N PHE A 191 25.18 6.33 2.05
CA PHE A 191 25.96 5.25 1.44
C PHE A 191 26.80 5.78 0.27
N ASP A 192 28.00 5.24 0.15
CA ASP A 192 28.84 5.41 -1.02
C ASP A 192 28.36 4.52 -2.17
N PRO A 193 27.98 5.08 -3.33
CA PRO A 193 27.48 4.30 -4.46
C PRO A 193 28.45 3.24 -5.00
N GLU A 194 29.77 3.44 -4.82
CA GLU A 194 30.79 2.55 -5.36
C GLU A 194 31.02 1.29 -4.47
N SER A 195 30.62 1.36 -3.21
CA SER A 195 30.86 0.27 -2.25
C SER A 195 29.60 -0.37 -1.68
N VAL A 196 28.44 0.28 -1.85
CA VAL A 196 27.17 -0.23 -1.31
C VAL A 196 26.72 -1.49 -2.03
N THR A 197 26.13 -2.41 -1.28
CA THR A 197 25.54 -3.63 -1.84
C THR A 197 24.00 -3.63 -1.71
N PRO A 198 23.28 -4.43 -2.52
CA PRO A 198 21.82 -4.57 -2.37
C PRO A 198 21.42 -5.02 -0.96
N LYS A 199 22.19 -5.90 -0.35
CA LYS A 199 21.96 -6.37 1.02
C LYS A 199 22.10 -5.26 2.05
N MET A 200 23.07 -4.35 1.91
CA MET A 200 23.23 -3.20 2.79
C MET A 200 22.05 -2.25 2.71
N ILE A 201 21.54 -2.00 1.49
CA ILE A 201 20.33 -1.18 1.31
C ILE A 201 19.11 -1.86 1.93
N PHE A 202 18.90 -3.15 1.66
CA PHE A 202 17.83 -3.94 2.24
C PHE A 202 17.83 -3.87 3.78
N ASP A 203 18.99 -4.12 4.40
CA ASP A 203 19.12 -4.09 5.85
C ASP A 203 18.85 -2.70 6.42
N LYS A 204 19.38 -1.65 5.77
CA LYS A 204 19.15 -0.27 6.20
C LYS A 204 17.69 0.16 6.04
N VAL A 205 17.05 -0.22 4.96
CA VAL A 205 15.59 0.03 4.78
C VAL A 205 14.80 -0.69 5.86
N CYS A 206 15.12 -1.94 6.15
CA CYS A 206 14.48 -2.70 7.23
C CYS A 206 14.69 -2.02 8.60
N GLU A 207 15.91 -1.57 8.90
CA GLU A 207 16.23 -0.84 10.14
C GLU A 207 15.39 0.45 10.26
N ILE A 208 15.43 1.30 9.23
CA ILE A 208 14.69 2.57 9.21
C ILE A 208 13.18 2.33 9.37
N ARG A 209 12.64 1.33 8.68
CA ARG A 209 11.20 1.05 8.74
C ARG A 209 10.80 0.52 10.12
N ARG A 210 11.55 -0.40 10.70
CA ARG A 210 11.29 -0.90 12.06
C ARG A 210 11.41 0.17 13.13
N SER A 211 12.33 1.14 12.97
CA SER A 211 12.47 2.25 13.92
C SER A 211 11.35 3.28 13.81
N LYS A 212 10.73 3.45 12.63
CA LYS A 212 9.74 4.51 12.38
C LYS A 212 8.30 4.02 12.32
N LEU A 213 8.07 2.79 11.84
CA LEU A 213 6.73 2.26 11.61
C LEU A 213 6.42 1.17 12.63
N PRO A 214 5.24 1.19 13.26
CA PRO A 214 4.81 0.12 14.14
C PRO A 214 4.55 -1.16 13.33
N ASP A 215 4.99 -2.31 13.87
CA ASP A 215 4.62 -3.62 13.32
C ASP A 215 3.12 -3.84 13.51
N PRO A 216 2.34 -4.06 12.45
CA PRO A 216 0.89 -4.24 12.56
C PRO A 216 0.49 -5.50 13.34
N ASN A 217 1.39 -6.47 13.49
CA ASN A 217 1.16 -7.65 14.33
C ASN A 217 1.24 -7.33 15.84
N VAL A 218 1.90 -6.22 16.21
CA VAL A 218 2.05 -5.76 17.59
C VAL A 218 1.10 -4.61 17.88
N LEU A 219 0.97 -3.67 16.96
CA LEU A 219 0.12 -2.49 17.08
C LEU A 219 -0.63 -2.27 15.77
N GLY A 220 -1.91 -2.63 15.75
CA GLY A 220 -2.75 -2.61 14.56
C GLY A 220 -2.69 -1.27 13.82
N ASN A 221 -2.43 -1.31 12.51
CA ASN A 221 -2.35 -0.13 11.64
C ASN A 221 -2.43 -0.53 10.16
N GLY A 222 -2.62 0.47 9.30
CA GLY A 222 -2.62 0.29 7.83
C GLY A 222 -1.42 0.93 7.13
N GLY A 223 -0.34 1.22 7.84
CA GLY A 223 0.78 2.00 7.30
C GLY A 223 0.48 3.49 7.23
N SER A 224 1.00 4.18 6.23
CA SER A 224 0.71 5.60 6.00
C SER A 224 -0.77 5.81 5.70
N PHE A 225 -1.45 6.58 6.55
CA PHE A 225 -2.90 6.77 6.42
C PHE A 225 -3.27 7.77 5.33
N PHE A 226 -2.45 8.82 5.15
CA PHE A 226 -2.68 9.87 4.17
C PHE A 226 -1.62 9.87 3.08
N LYS A 227 -2.03 10.28 1.88
CA LYS A 227 -1.11 10.59 0.78
C LYS A 227 -0.34 11.87 1.11
N ASN A 228 0.89 11.97 0.62
CA ASN A 228 1.58 13.25 0.58
C ASN A 228 0.88 14.15 -0.43
N PRO A 229 0.32 15.32 -0.03
CA PRO A 229 -0.41 16.18 -0.95
C PRO A 229 0.51 16.82 -1.98
N VAL A 230 0.01 16.94 -3.21
CA VAL A 230 0.69 17.61 -4.30
C VAL A 230 0.01 18.94 -4.54
N VAL A 231 0.79 20.02 -4.55
CA VAL A 231 0.28 21.39 -4.68
C VAL A 231 1.10 22.16 -5.72
N ASP A 232 0.56 23.27 -6.20
CA ASP A 232 1.28 24.16 -7.11
C ASP A 232 2.51 24.77 -6.43
N LYS A 233 3.59 24.95 -7.20
CA LYS A 233 4.86 25.53 -6.70
C LYS A 233 4.64 26.89 -6.03
N LYS A 234 3.82 27.77 -6.61
CA LYS A 234 3.53 29.09 -6.03
C LYS A 234 2.89 29.01 -4.64
N PHE A 235 2.04 28.01 -4.41
CA PHE A 235 1.43 27.78 -3.11
C PHE A 235 2.46 27.20 -2.12
N ALA A 236 3.28 26.26 -2.57
CA ALA A 236 4.36 25.69 -1.76
C ALA A 236 5.40 26.77 -1.34
N ASP A 237 5.78 27.67 -2.25
CA ASP A 237 6.71 28.76 -1.97
C ASP A 237 6.16 29.69 -0.85
N LYS A 238 4.87 30.06 -0.87
CA LYS A 238 4.22 30.83 0.21
C LYS A 238 4.23 30.09 1.56
N LEU A 239 4.05 28.77 1.54
CA LEU A 239 4.15 27.97 2.77
C LEU A 239 5.58 27.95 3.29
N LEU A 240 6.60 27.88 2.41
CA LEU A 240 8.01 27.88 2.80
C LEU A 240 8.45 29.23 3.38
N GLU A 241 7.91 30.36 2.93
CA GLU A 241 8.15 31.67 3.57
C GLU A 241 7.75 31.64 5.06
N LYS A 242 6.63 30.99 5.38
CA LYS A 242 6.12 30.86 6.75
C LYS A 242 6.74 29.70 7.53
N TYR A 243 7.10 28.62 6.83
CA TYR A 243 7.63 27.38 7.40
C TYR A 243 8.89 26.92 6.66
N PRO A 244 10.03 27.59 6.85
CA PRO A 244 11.26 27.37 6.05
C PRO A 244 11.85 25.95 6.16
N THR A 245 11.51 25.21 7.23
CA THR A 245 12.02 23.85 7.48
C THR A 245 11.08 22.76 6.97
N MET A 246 9.98 23.14 6.29
CA MET A 246 9.01 22.17 5.75
C MET A 246 9.65 21.30 4.67
N PRO A 247 9.65 19.95 4.81
CA PRO A 247 10.17 19.08 3.76
C PRO A 247 9.27 19.11 2.53
N ILE A 248 9.89 19.35 1.39
CA ILE A 248 9.23 19.36 0.08
C ILE A 248 9.95 18.43 -0.89
N TYR A 249 9.21 17.94 -1.89
CA TYR A 249 9.72 17.05 -2.93
C TYR A 249 9.24 17.56 -4.29
N PRO A 250 10.11 18.19 -5.10
CA PRO A 250 9.77 18.66 -6.44
C PRO A 250 9.21 17.55 -7.30
N GLN A 251 8.17 17.86 -8.06
CA GLN A 251 7.54 16.98 -9.04
C GLN A 251 7.67 17.61 -10.44
N THR A 252 7.21 16.92 -11.47
CA THR A 252 7.07 17.49 -12.82
C THR A 252 5.97 18.57 -12.85
N ASN A 253 5.94 19.40 -13.90
CA ASN A 253 4.88 20.39 -14.17
C ASN A 253 4.68 21.44 -13.05
N ASP A 254 5.76 21.98 -12.50
CA ASP A 254 5.73 23.00 -11.43
C ASP A 254 4.86 22.59 -10.22
N GLN A 255 4.86 21.31 -9.91
CA GLN A 255 4.20 20.79 -8.73
C GLN A 255 5.20 20.43 -7.64
N ILE A 256 4.76 20.54 -6.40
CA ILE A 256 5.53 20.20 -5.19
C ILE A 256 4.70 19.25 -4.35
N LYS A 257 5.31 18.12 -3.96
CA LYS A 257 4.74 17.21 -2.99
C LYS A 257 5.19 17.58 -1.60
N LEU A 258 4.24 17.79 -0.68
CA LEU A 258 4.48 18.16 0.72
C LEU A 258 4.52 16.89 1.59
N ALA A 259 5.26 16.95 2.70
CA ALA A 259 5.33 15.84 3.66
C ALA A 259 4.10 15.86 4.58
N ALA A 260 3.09 15.04 4.33
CA ALA A 260 1.88 14.96 5.16
C ALA A 260 2.20 14.67 6.63
N GLY A 261 3.15 13.77 6.91
CA GLY A 261 3.57 13.47 8.28
C GLY A 261 4.13 14.68 9.02
N TRP A 262 4.86 15.56 8.33
CA TRP A 262 5.34 16.82 8.90
C TRP A 262 4.18 17.79 9.19
N LEU A 263 3.23 17.92 8.27
CA LEU A 263 2.05 18.79 8.47
C LEU A 263 1.24 18.37 9.71
N ILE A 264 1.02 17.08 9.88
CA ILE A 264 0.32 16.51 11.03
C ILE A 264 1.10 16.73 12.33
N ASP A 265 2.44 16.51 12.29
CA ASP A 265 3.33 16.73 13.42
C ASP A 265 3.33 18.21 13.86
N GLN A 266 3.37 19.14 12.91
CA GLN A 266 3.29 20.57 13.21
C GLN A 266 1.93 21.01 13.79
N CYS A 267 0.88 20.21 13.62
CA CYS A 267 -0.39 20.40 14.33
C CYS A 267 -0.35 19.89 15.78
N GLY A 268 0.77 19.28 16.22
CA GLY A 268 0.91 18.73 17.59
C GLY A 268 0.13 17.45 17.79
N LEU A 269 -0.15 16.68 16.74
CA LEU A 269 -1.07 15.56 16.80
C LEU A 269 -0.41 14.20 17.07
N LYS A 270 0.91 14.10 17.17
CA LYS A 270 1.56 12.86 17.61
C LYS A 270 1.04 12.41 18.97
N GLY A 271 0.60 11.17 19.06
CA GLY A 271 0.00 10.59 20.27
C GLY A 271 -1.44 11.03 20.55
N TYR A 272 -2.03 11.93 19.75
CA TYR A 272 -3.41 12.36 19.91
C TYR A 272 -4.35 11.17 19.66
N GLN A 273 -5.37 11.01 20.52
CA GLN A 273 -6.24 9.86 20.57
C GLN A 273 -7.71 10.27 20.52
N ILE A 274 -8.51 9.52 19.76
CA ILE A 274 -9.98 9.58 19.77
C ILE A 274 -10.49 8.14 19.95
N GLY A 275 -11.26 7.89 20.99
CA GLY A 275 -11.67 6.53 21.35
C GLY A 275 -10.46 5.62 21.50
N GLY A 276 -10.47 4.47 20.81
CA GLY A 276 -9.34 3.55 20.79
C GLY A 276 -8.28 3.84 19.74
N ALA A 277 -8.52 4.79 18.80
CA ALA A 277 -7.59 5.13 17.73
C ALA A 277 -6.64 6.26 18.11
N ALA A 278 -5.37 6.18 17.74
CA ALA A 278 -4.38 7.22 18.00
C ALA A 278 -3.47 7.51 16.81
N VAL A 279 -2.91 8.72 16.77
CA VAL A 279 -1.77 9.04 15.90
C VAL A 279 -0.52 8.42 16.52
N HIS A 280 0.26 7.67 15.75
CA HIS A 280 1.48 7.05 16.27
C HIS A 280 2.49 8.10 16.74
N GLN A 281 3.15 7.85 17.88
CA GLN A 281 4.00 8.84 18.56
C GLN A 281 5.28 9.18 17.75
N GLN A 282 5.84 8.22 17.01
CA GLN A 282 7.07 8.44 16.25
C GLN A 282 6.79 8.80 14.79
N GLN A 283 5.66 8.36 14.23
CA GLN A 283 5.30 8.60 12.83
C GLN A 283 3.86 9.15 12.72
N ALA A 284 3.74 10.46 12.60
CA ALA A 284 2.44 11.15 12.56
C ALA A 284 1.54 10.72 11.39
N LEU A 285 2.11 10.11 10.34
CA LEU A 285 1.36 9.64 9.18
C LEU A 285 0.65 8.30 9.42
N VAL A 286 0.94 7.62 10.54
CA VAL A 286 0.36 6.31 10.86
C VAL A 286 -0.69 6.45 11.95
N LEU A 287 -1.91 6.02 11.66
CA LEU A 287 -2.97 5.86 12.65
C LEU A 287 -2.96 4.42 13.17
N VAL A 288 -3.09 4.26 14.47
CA VAL A 288 -2.96 2.97 15.15
C VAL A 288 -4.20 2.62 15.96
N ASN A 289 -4.50 1.34 16.04
CA ASN A 289 -5.44 0.76 16.98
C ASN A 289 -4.72 0.57 18.33
N LYS A 290 -4.83 1.57 19.21
CA LYS A 290 -4.11 1.60 20.47
C LYS A 290 -4.87 0.87 21.60
N ASP A 291 -6.17 1.12 21.69
CA ASP A 291 -7.01 0.65 22.78
C ASP A 291 -8.34 0.08 22.25
N ASN A 292 -8.29 -1.02 21.49
CA ASN A 292 -9.45 -1.67 20.86
C ASN A 292 -10.33 -0.69 20.07
N ALA A 293 -9.69 0.05 19.15
CA ALA A 293 -10.36 1.03 18.31
C ALA A 293 -11.51 0.42 17.52
N THR A 294 -12.58 1.19 17.40
CA THR A 294 -13.61 0.95 16.40
C THR A 294 -13.25 1.62 15.07
N ALA A 295 -13.88 1.22 13.98
CA ALA A 295 -13.72 1.91 12.70
C ALA A 295 -14.14 3.40 12.80
N GLN A 296 -15.17 3.69 13.59
CA GLN A 296 -15.67 5.05 13.84
C GLN A 296 -14.62 5.91 14.56
N ASP A 297 -13.85 5.34 15.50
CA ASP A 297 -12.76 6.05 16.16
C ASP A 297 -11.68 6.47 15.16
N VAL A 298 -11.29 5.54 14.26
CA VAL A 298 -10.29 5.81 13.20
C VAL A 298 -10.79 6.89 12.25
N VAL A 299 -12.06 6.83 11.85
CA VAL A 299 -12.69 7.83 10.97
C VAL A 299 -12.76 9.19 11.64
N ALA A 300 -13.20 9.25 12.91
CA ALA A 300 -13.27 10.50 13.68
C ALA A 300 -11.88 11.14 13.82
N LEU A 301 -10.86 10.32 14.10
CA LEU A 301 -9.47 10.78 14.19
C LEU A 301 -8.97 11.31 12.84
N ALA A 302 -9.27 10.61 11.73
CA ALA A 302 -8.89 11.04 10.39
C ALA A 302 -9.51 12.40 10.03
N ARG A 303 -10.82 12.58 10.28
CA ARG A 303 -11.51 13.88 10.09
C ARG A 303 -10.89 14.99 10.92
N TYR A 304 -10.57 14.71 12.17
CA TYR A 304 -9.93 15.70 13.04
C TYR A 304 -8.58 16.14 12.48
N ILE A 305 -7.75 15.20 12.01
CA ILE A 305 -6.44 15.49 11.40
C ILE A 305 -6.60 16.33 10.13
N ILE A 306 -7.51 15.94 9.22
CA ILE A 306 -7.79 16.67 7.98
C ILE A 306 -8.16 18.14 8.29
N ASN A 307 -9.08 18.35 9.23
CA ASN A 307 -9.51 19.68 9.63
C ASN A 307 -8.39 20.49 10.27
N ALA A 308 -7.60 19.92 11.15
CA ALA A 308 -6.47 20.60 11.80
C ALA A 308 -5.41 21.05 10.79
N VAL A 309 -5.06 20.19 9.83
CA VAL A 309 -4.10 20.53 8.77
C VAL A 309 -4.68 21.56 7.81
N LEU A 310 -5.95 21.43 7.42
CA LEU A 310 -6.64 22.40 6.56
C LEU A 310 -6.69 23.80 7.20
N GLN A 311 -7.06 23.90 8.46
CA GLN A 311 -7.11 25.15 9.21
C GLN A 311 -5.74 25.83 9.33
N LYS A 312 -4.69 25.03 9.59
CA LYS A 312 -3.34 25.60 9.84
C LYS A 312 -2.59 25.93 8.56
N PHE A 313 -2.70 25.10 7.52
CA PHE A 313 -1.87 25.17 6.32
C PHE A 313 -2.65 25.44 5.04
N SER A 314 -3.99 25.44 5.07
CA SER A 314 -4.86 25.46 3.90
C SER A 314 -4.55 24.32 2.91
N VAL A 315 -4.13 23.17 3.44
CA VAL A 315 -3.81 21.95 2.70
C VAL A 315 -4.82 20.87 3.08
N HIS A 316 -5.52 20.32 2.09
CA HIS A 316 -6.41 19.18 2.29
C HIS A 316 -5.62 17.88 2.21
N LEU A 317 -5.76 17.00 3.21
CA LEU A 317 -5.17 15.66 3.20
C LEU A 317 -6.19 14.65 2.67
N SER A 318 -5.75 13.81 1.73
CA SER A 318 -6.54 12.68 1.22
C SER A 318 -6.00 11.37 1.76
N PRO A 319 -6.83 10.44 2.23
CA PRO A 319 -6.39 9.13 2.65
C PRO A 319 -5.71 8.34 1.53
N GLU A 320 -4.66 7.59 1.88
CA GLU A 320 -4.06 6.56 1.03
C GLU A 320 -4.77 5.21 1.24
N ILE A 321 -5.25 4.99 2.46
CA ILE A 321 -5.99 3.79 2.85
C ILE A 321 -7.35 3.77 2.16
N ARG A 322 -7.74 2.58 1.69
CA ARG A 322 -9.04 2.34 1.05
C ARG A 322 -10.09 2.06 2.12
N PHE A 323 -11.23 2.74 2.03
CA PHE A 323 -12.35 2.58 2.96
C PHE A 323 -13.37 1.61 2.37
N MET A 324 -13.77 0.62 3.15
CA MET A 324 -14.72 -0.42 2.74
C MET A 324 -15.97 -0.35 3.59
N GLY A 325 -17.11 -0.21 2.93
CA GLY A 325 -18.44 -0.33 3.53
C GLY A 325 -19.00 -1.74 3.39
N ALA A 326 -20.29 -1.89 3.70
CA ALA A 326 -20.98 -3.18 3.69
C ALA A 326 -21.00 -3.87 2.32
N THR A 327 -20.93 -3.14 1.22
CA THR A 327 -21.07 -3.71 -0.14
C THR A 327 -19.88 -3.47 -1.06
N GLY A 328 -18.83 -2.81 -0.59
CA GLY A 328 -17.65 -2.50 -1.41
C GLY A 328 -16.90 -1.27 -0.94
N GLU A 329 -16.01 -0.77 -1.79
CA GLU A 329 -15.25 0.45 -1.53
C GLU A 329 -16.16 1.67 -1.54
N ILE A 330 -16.00 2.54 -0.56
CA ILE A 330 -16.75 3.78 -0.42
C ILE A 330 -15.91 4.98 -0.87
N ASP A 331 -16.58 5.98 -1.44
CA ASP A 331 -15.95 7.23 -1.83
C ASP A 331 -15.55 8.02 -0.58
N VAL A 332 -14.26 8.08 -0.32
CA VAL A 332 -13.70 8.69 0.90
C VAL A 332 -14.01 10.18 0.97
N ASP A 333 -14.03 10.89 -0.16
CA ASP A 333 -14.28 12.33 -0.20
C ASP A 333 -15.73 12.68 0.21
N LYS A 334 -16.64 11.71 0.11
CA LYS A 334 -18.02 11.84 0.63
C LYS A 334 -18.17 11.38 2.07
N PHE A 335 -17.19 10.64 2.56
CA PHE A 335 -17.23 10.00 3.87
C PHE A 335 -16.45 10.80 4.94
N LEU A 336 -15.34 11.44 4.59
CA LEU A 336 -14.51 12.30 5.43
C LEU A 336 -14.71 13.78 5.16
#